data_704ee45e52a9e33fdc58f2017e7476f8
#
_entry.id   704ee45e52a9e33fdc58f2017e7476f8
#
_cell.length_a   1.000
_cell.length_b   1.000
_cell.length_c   1.000
_cell.angle_alpha   90.00
_cell.angle_beta   90.00
_cell.angle_gamma   90.00
#
_symmetry.space_group_name_H-M   'P 1'
#
loop_
_entity.id
_entity.type
_entity.pdbx_description
1 polymer ?
#
loop_
_entity_poly.entity_id
_entity_poly.type
_entity_poly.pdbx_seq_one_letter_code
_entity_poly.pdbx_strand_id
1 'polypeptide(L)'
;DLYTPSSDETTFDVEKISSSITIDAIGSVDANSNVNVTGILVDSAQNAISNQEVTITVNNKKYTTTTGSDGKYVVTIMSPVVSGNYDVSASYAGSDVYTMASAQTSMFVKEETSIIAEGPISATVNSTITINGTLIDTKNNGIANATITVTFEGKDYTTTTNGDGKFTCDIMTTTVGDNIPVTVRYDGNDTYMASSEIISV
;
A
#
# COMPACT_ATOMS: atom_id res chain seq x y z
N ASP A 1 28.39 -9.83 -77.58
CA ASP A 1 28.37 -10.07 -76.13
C ASP A 1 28.27 -11.58 -75.92
N LEU A 2 29.27 -12.11 -75.22
CA LEU A 2 29.40 -13.56 -74.99
C LEU A 2 28.79 -14.04 -73.66
N TYR A 3 28.30 -13.09 -72.82
CA TYR A 3 27.76 -13.37 -71.50
C TYR A 3 26.35 -12.80 -71.36
N THR A 4 25.45 -13.60 -70.78
CA THR A 4 24.12 -13.12 -70.36
C THR A 4 24.18 -12.68 -68.92
N PRO A 5 23.46 -11.60 -68.55
CA PRO A 5 23.36 -11.20 -67.14
C PRO A 5 22.71 -12.33 -66.33
N SER A 6 23.24 -12.56 -65.11
CA SER A 6 22.66 -13.45 -64.13
C SER A 6 22.47 -12.71 -62.81
N SER A 7 21.40 -13.00 -62.10
CA SER A 7 21.14 -12.49 -60.78
C SER A 7 20.76 -13.67 -59.87
N ASP A 8 21.13 -13.53 -58.61
CA ASP A 8 20.69 -14.44 -57.53
C ASP A 8 20.10 -13.60 -56.43
N GLU A 9 19.04 -14.07 -55.81
CA GLU A 9 18.36 -13.42 -54.69
C GLU A 9 18.38 -14.35 -53.48
N THR A 10 18.73 -13.81 -52.35
CA THR A 10 18.62 -14.52 -51.08
C THR A 10 17.79 -13.68 -50.13
N THR A 11 17.05 -14.35 -49.25
CA THR A 11 16.26 -13.72 -48.19
C THR A 11 16.86 -14.07 -46.85
N PHE A 12 16.73 -13.14 -45.87
CA PHE A 12 17.06 -13.38 -44.47
C PHE A 12 15.96 -12.80 -43.62
N ASP A 13 15.72 -13.43 -42.48
CA ASP A 13 14.77 -12.96 -41.50
C ASP A 13 15.49 -12.04 -40.49
N VAL A 14 14.83 -10.95 -40.12
CA VAL A 14 15.27 -10.05 -39.04
C VAL A 14 14.28 -10.18 -37.91
N GLU A 15 14.73 -10.73 -36.79
CA GLU A 15 13.90 -10.92 -35.61
C GLU A 15 13.96 -9.68 -34.69
N LYS A 16 12.87 -9.47 -33.93
CA LYS A 16 12.83 -8.44 -32.90
C LYS A 16 13.78 -8.77 -31.76
N ILE A 17 14.33 -7.73 -31.14
CA ILE A 17 15.14 -7.86 -29.92
C ILE A 17 14.20 -8.25 -28.76
N SER A 18 14.60 -9.27 -28.01
CA SER A 18 13.84 -9.67 -26.81
C SER A 18 13.87 -8.57 -25.74
N SER A 19 12.72 -8.31 -25.13
CA SER A 19 12.58 -7.37 -24.00
C SER A 19 12.21 -8.09 -22.72
N SER A 20 12.54 -7.46 -21.59
CA SER A 20 12.15 -7.90 -20.25
C SER A 20 11.66 -6.71 -19.46
N ILE A 21 10.57 -6.89 -18.73
CA ILE A 21 10.02 -5.89 -17.80
C ILE A 21 10.05 -6.46 -16.39
N THR A 22 10.36 -5.61 -15.40
CA THR A 22 10.22 -5.96 -13.98
C THR A 22 9.16 -5.09 -13.33
N ILE A 23 8.69 -5.52 -12.19
CA ILE A 23 7.83 -4.76 -11.30
C ILE A 23 8.34 -4.98 -9.86
N ASP A 24 8.54 -3.88 -9.14
CA ASP A 24 9.07 -3.94 -7.78
C ASP A 24 8.00 -4.43 -6.79
N ALA A 25 8.43 -5.04 -5.68
CA ALA A 25 7.53 -5.49 -4.63
C ALA A 25 6.80 -4.28 -4.00
N ILE A 26 5.48 -4.40 -3.81
CA ILE A 26 4.66 -3.30 -3.27
C ILE A 26 4.41 -3.48 -1.76
N GLY A 27 4.17 -4.72 -1.30
CA GLY A 27 3.87 -5.00 0.11
C GLY A 27 2.43 -4.64 0.51
N SER A 28 2.27 -4.25 1.79
CA SER A 28 0.97 -3.84 2.35
C SER A 28 0.74 -2.35 2.13
N VAL A 29 -0.47 -1.99 1.73
CA VAL A 29 -0.90 -0.61 1.44
C VAL A 29 -2.24 -0.31 2.10
N ASP A 30 -2.49 0.93 2.40
CA ASP A 30 -3.79 1.36 2.92
C ASP A 30 -4.85 1.32 1.82
N ALA A 31 -6.10 1.06 2.19
CA ALA A 31 -7.23 1.10 1.29
C ALA A 31 -7.43 2.52 0.72
N ASN A 32 -7.88 2.60 -0.54
CA ASN A 32 -8.19 3.86 -1.22
C ASN A 32 -7.05 4.91 -1.14
N SER A 33 -5.80 4.46 -1.24
CA SER A 33 -4.61 5.29 -1.14
C SER A 33 -3.80 5.31 -2.44
N ASN A 34 -2.98 6.35 -2.61
CA ASN A 34 -2.05 6.42 -3.73
C ASN A 34 -0.84 5.51 -3.49
N VAL A 35 -0.57 4.63 -4.45
CA VAL A 35 0.55 3.70 -4.42
C VAL A 35 1.40 3.91 -5.68
N ASN A 36 2.70 4.09 -5.50
CA ASN A 36 3.63 4.15 -6.63
C ASN A 36 4.07 2.74 -7.00
N VAL A 37 3.81 2.37 -8.25
CA VAL A 37 4.29 1.11 -8.85
C VAL A 37 5.48 1.45 -9.72
N THR A 38 6.61 0.78 -9.48
CA THR A 38 7.89 1.02 -10.14
C THR A 38 8.44 -0.26 -10.76
N GLY A 39 9.35 -0.09 -11.70
CA GLY A 39 10.06 -1.19 -12.36
C GLY A 39 10.94 -0.68 -13.49
N ILE A 40 11.48 -1.60 -14.27
CA ILE A 40 12.38 -1.29 -15.38
C ILE A 40 12.04 -2.15 -16.61
N LEU A 41 12.18 -1.56 -17.79
CA LEU A 41 12.09 -2.22 -19.09
C LEU A 41 13.45 -2.20 -19.77
N VAL A 42 13.97 -3.39 -20.09
CA VAL A 42 15.30 -3.59 -20.69
C VAL A 42 15.26 -4.57 -21.85
N ASP A 43 16.27 -4.54 -22.71
CA ASP A 43 16.49 -5.53 -23.75
C ASP A 43 17.25 -6.76 -23.21
N SER A 44 17.49 -7.74 -24.09
CA SER A 44 18.24 -8.97 -23.75
C SER A 44 19.69 -8.74 -23.34
N ALA A 45 20.27 -7.59 -23.70
CA ALA A 45 21.63 -7.17 -23.32
C ALA A 45 21.64 -6.25 -22.08
N GLN A 46 20.49 -6.11 -21.38
CA GLN A 46 20.28 -5.24 -20.22
C GLN A 46 20.40 -3.74 -20.54
N ASN A 47 20.28 -3.32 -21.78
CA ASN A 47 20.19 -1.91 -22.13
C ASN A 47 18.77 -1.39 -21.85
N ALA A 48 18.69 -0.17 -21.39
CA ALA A 48 17.42 0.51 -21.11
C ALA A 48 16.58 0.68 -22.39
N ILE A 49 15.30 0.32 -22.34
CA ILE A 49 14.34 0.60 -23.41
C ILE A 49 13.54 1.85 -22.97
N SER A 50 13.87 2.99 -23.55
CA SER A 50 13.30 4.29 -23.19
C SER A 50 12.10 4.68 -24.06
N ASN A 51 11.29 5.63 -23.57
CA ASN A 51 10.14 6.23 -24.26
C ASN A 51 9.11 5.19 -24.75
N GLN A 52 8.95 4.09 -24.01
CA GLN A 52 7.95 3.05 -24.30
C GLN A 52 6.81 3.12 -23.31
N GLU A 53 5.59 2.93 -23.80
CA GLU A 53 4.41 2.86 -22.96
C GLU A 53 4.39 1.54 -22.17
N VAL A 54 4.18 1.64 -20.86
CA VAL A 54 3.96 0.52 -19.94
C VAL A 54 2.55 0.63 -19.37
N THR A 55 1.82 -0.46 -19.39
CA THR A 55 0.49 -0.56 -18.78
C THR A 55 0.55 -1.35 -17.49
N ILE A 56 0.12 -0.76 -16.39
CA ILE A 56 -0.09 -1.42 -15.10
C ILE A 56 -1.58 -1.75 -14.96
N THR A 57 -1.89 -2.99 -14.57
CA THR A 57 -3.26 -3.42 -14.32
C THR A 57 -3.39 -3.92 -12.89
N VAL A 58 -4.37 -3.41 -12.17
CA VAL A 58 -4.77 -3.84 -10.83
C VAL A 58 -6.30 -3.78 -10.72
N ASN A 59 -6.91 -4.83 -10.17
CA ASN A 59 -8.37 -4.92 -9.99
C ASN A 59 -9.15 -4.51 -11.26
N ASN A 60 -8.73 -5.01 -12.44
CA ASN A 60 -9.26 -4.71 -13.78
C ASN A 60 -9.14 -3.24 -14.22
N LYS A 61 -8.50 -2.37 -13.43
CA LYS A 61 -8.23 -0.98 -13.79
C LYS A 61 -6.83 -0.85 -14.39
N LYS A 62 -6.72 -0.11 -15.49
CA LYS A 62 -5.47 0.12 -16.21
C LYS A 62 -4.95 1.53 -15.97
N TYR A 63 -3.65 1.61 -15.80
CA TYR A 63 -2.89 2.87 -15.67
C TYR A 63 -1.71 2.79 -16.62
N THR A 64 -1.39 3.88 -17.30
CA THR A 64 -0.28 3.92 -18.26
C THR A 64 0.77 4.92 -17.84
N THR A 65 2.01 4.63 -18.20
CA THR A 65 3.16 5.51 -18.02
C THR A 65 4.17 5.26 -19.14
N THR A 66 5.21 6.08 -19.22
CA THR A 66 6.27 5.95 -20.22
C THR A 66 7.62 5.73 -19.54
N THR A 67 8.46 4.83 -20.06
CA THR A 67 9.81 4.59 -19.54
C THR A 67 10.72 5.79 -19.75
N GLY A 68 11.52 6.11 -18.75
CA GLY A 68 12.57 7.14 -18.80
C GLY A 68 13.77 6.72 -19.64
N SER A 69 14.76 7.59 -19.73
CA SER A 69 16.02 7.33 -20.48
C SER A 69 16.83 6.16 -19.88
N ASP A 70 16.59 5.81 -18.62
CA ASP A 70 17.21 4.70 -17.90
C ASP A 70 16.34 3.41 -17.93
N GLY A 71 15.26 3.41 -18.72
CA GLY A 71 14.30 2.32 -18.84
C GLY A 71 13.36 2.17 -17.65
N LYS A 72 13.51 2.96 -16.60
CA LYS A 72 12.64 2.91 -15.42
C LYS A 72 11.30 3.55 -15.71
N TYR A 73 10.28 3.03 -15.03
CA TYR A 73 8.94 3.60 -15.03
C TYR A 73 8.41 3.76 -13.61
N VAL A 74 7.55 4.73 -13.44
CA VAL A 74 6.74 4.93 -12.24
C VAL A 74 5.34 5.32 -12.65
N VAL A 75 4.36 4.74 -12.00
CA VAL A 75 2.96 5.13 -12.14
C VAL A 75 2.28 5.13 -10.78
N THR A 76 1.52 6.17 -10.49
CA THR A 76 0.69 6.22 -9.29
C THR A 76 -0.65 5.59 -9.59
N ILE A 77 -0.98 4.54 -8.86
CA ILE A 77 -2.28 3.87 -8.90
C ILE A 77 -3.08 4.20 -7.63
N MET A 78 -4.39 4.03 -7.71
CA MET A 78 -5.26 4.02 -6.53
C MET A 78 -5.45 2.59 -6.07
N SER A 79 -5.10 2.28 -4.81
CA SER A 79 -5.35 0.96 -4.23
C SER A 79 -6.86 0.67 -4.13
N PRO A 80 -7.28 -0.59 -4.21
CA PRO A 80 -8.67 -0.99 -3.99
C PRO A 80 -9.20 -0.55 -2.62
N VAL A 81 -10.52 -0.38 -2.53
CA VAL A 81 -11.20 0.00 -1.28
C VAL A 81 -11.37 -1.19 -0.34
N VAL A 82 -11.50 -2.39 -0.91
CA VAL A 82 -11.74 -3.62 -0.14
C VAL A 82 -10.41 -4.25 0.24
N SER A 83 -10.27 -4.61 1.52
CA SER A 83 -9.11 -5.34 2.05
C SER A 83 -8.91 -6.68 1.35
N GLY A 84 -7.67 -7.07 1.13
CA GLY A 84 -7.29 -8.35 0.54
C GLY A 84 -6.06 -8.31 -0.35
N ASN A 85 -5.73 -9.46 -0.93
CA ASN A 85 -4.64 -9.59 -1.88
C ASN A 85 -5.10 -9.23 -3.29
N TYR A 86 -4.28 -8.46 -4.00
CA TYR A 86 -4.50 -8.05 -5.38
C TYR A 86 -3.27 -8.30 -6.22
N ASP A 87 -3.48 -8.95 -7.35
CA ASP A 87 -2.43 -9.07 -8.36
C ASP A 87 -2.25 -7.74 -9.09
N VAL A 88 -0.98 -7.38 -9.28
CA VAL A 88 -0.56 -6.19 -10.02
C VAL A 88 0.32 -6.66 -11.17
N SER A 89 -0.08 -6.37 -12.38
CA SER A 89 0.68 -6.74 -13.58
C SER A 89 1.21 -5.51 -14.31
N ALA A 90 2.44 -5.63 -14.80
CA ALA A 90 3.04 -4.69 -15.74
C ALA A 90 3.13 -5.34 -17.12
N SER A 91 2.77 -4.61 -18.17
CA SER A 91 2.85 -5.11 -19.53
C SER A 91 3.40 -4.05 -20.48
N TYR A 92 4.27 -4.49 -21.36
CA TYR A 92 4.77 -3.78 -22.51
C TYR A 92 4.30 -4.50 -23.77
N ALA A 93 3.63 -3.81 -24.67
CA ALA A 93 3.04 -4.42 -25.88
C ALA A 93 4.06 -4.79 -26.96
N GLY A 94 5.31 -4.34 -26.80
CA GLY A 94 6.33 -4.42 -27.83
C GLY A 94 6.29 -3.25 -28.80
N SER A 95 7.24 -3.22 -29.73
CA SER A 95 7.34 -2.24 -30.82
C SER A 95 7.78 -2.93 -32.11
N ASP A 96 8.11 -2.17 -33.13
CA ASP A 96 8.69 -2.74 -34.37
C ASP A 96 10.07 -3.36 -34.12
N VAL A 97 10.77 -2.93 -33.07
CA VAL A 97 12.14 -3.35 -32.73
C VAL A 97 12.16 -4.38 -31.60
N TYR A 98 11.26 -4.27 -30.62
CA TYR A 98 11.26 -5.09 -29.39
C TYR A 98 10.06 -6.01 -29.28
N THR A 99 10.26 -7.18 -28.66
CA THR A 99 9.16 -8.10 -28.34
C THR A 99 8.30 -7.55 -27.20
N MET A 100 7.10 -8.12 -27.01
CA MET A 100 6.29 -7.85 -25.83
C MET A 100 6.94 -8.43 -24.55
N ALA A 101 6.63 -7.84 -23.39
CA ALA A 101 7.07 -8.35 -22.09
C ALA A 101 5.99 -8.11 -21.02
N SER A 102 5.95 -8.96 -20.00
CA SER A 102 5.06 -8.81 -18.85
C SER A 102 5.70 -9.32 -17.57
N ALA A 103 5.30 -8.72 -16.43
CA ALA A 103 5.68 -9.14 -15.09
C ALA A 103 4.47 -9.01 -14.15
N GLN A 104 4.51 -9.73 -13.03
CA GLN A 104 3.48 -9.69 -12.00
C GLN A 104 4.10 -9.59 -10.61
N THR A 105 3.40 -8.92 -9.72
CA THR A 105 3.62 -8.88 -8.28
C THR A 105 2.26 -8.88 -7.59
N SER A 106 2.24 -8.85 -6.28
CA SER A 106 1.01 -8.69 -5.49
C SER A 106 1.16 -7.55 -4.50
N MET A 107 0.04 -6.97 -4.11
CA MET A 107 -0.06 -6.08 -2.96
C MET A 107 -1.17 -6.56 -2.04
N PHE A 108 -1.02 -6.29 -0.75
CA PHE A 108 -2.07 -6.52 0.24
C PHE A 108 -2.69 -5.18 0.63
N VAL A 109 -4.00 -5.03 0.44
CA VAL A 109 -4.76 -3.87 0.91
C VAL A 109 -5.20 -4.13 2.34
N LYS A 110 -4.76 -3.27 3.27
CA LYS A 110 -5.07 -3.38 4.70
C LYS A 110 -6.55 -3.18 4.97
N GLU A 111 -7.03 -3.76 6.06
CA GLU A 111 -8.40 -3.61 6.54
C GLU A 111 -8.52 -2.38 7.44
N GLU A 112 -9.59 -1.60 7.27
CA GLU A 112 -9.90 -0.48 8.14
C GLU A 112 -10.26 -0.97 9.55
N THR A 113 -9.95 -0.15 10.54
CA THR A 113 -10.25 -0.41 11.94
C THR A 113 -11.01 0.75 12.57
N SER A 114 -11.68 0.47 13.68
CA SER A 114 -12.35 1.47 14.50
C SER A 114 -12.07 1.24 15.98
N ILE A 115 -11.84 2.32 16.71
CA ILE A 115 -11.77 2.32 18.17
C ILE A 115 -13.11 2.84 18.69
N ILE A 116 -13.65 2.14 19.69
CA ILE A 116 -14.77 2.60 20.50
C ILE A 116 -14.23 2.73 21.91
N ALA A 117 -14.14 3.95 22.44
CA ALA A 117 -13.57 4.20 23.75
C ALA A 117 -14.53 5.00 24.64
N GLU A 118 -14.43 4.80 25.93
CA GLU A 118 -15.20 5.51 26.95
C GLU A 118 -14.34 5.75 28.20
N GLY A 119 -14.60 6.85 28.88
CA GLY A 119 -13.99 7.22 30.15
C GLY A 119 -15.06 7.70 31.13
N PRO A 120 -14.68 8.01 32.37
CA PRO A 120 -15.61 8.59 33.34
C PRO A 120 -16.03 9.99 32.89
N ILE A 121 -17.27 10.39 33.18
CA ILE A 121 -17.81 11.71 32.87
C ILE A 121 -17.31 12.83 33.84
N SER A 122 -16.62 12.45 34.91
CA SER A 122 -15.98 13.34 35.85
C SER A 122 -14.89 12.63 36.65
N ALA A 123 -13.87 13.38 37.04
CA ALA A 123 -12.77 12.88 37.85
C ALA A 123 -12.28 13.94 38.83
N THR A 124 -11.57 13.50 39.87
CA THR A 124 -10.88 14.40 40.81
C THR A 124 -9.43 14.53 40.38
N VAL A 125 -8.85 15.74 40.50
CA VAL A 125 -7.42 15.94 40.24
C VAL A 125 -6.57 15.04 41.16
N ASN A 126 -5.44 14.57 40.66
CA ASN A 126 -4.57 13.56 41.31
C ASN A 126 -5.26 12.22 41.62
N SER A 127 -6.28 11.85 40.85
CA SER A 127 -6.89 10.55 40.92
C SER A 127 -6.55 9.72 39.67
N THR A 128 -6.62 8.38 39.79
CA THR A 128 -6.54 7.49 38.66
C THR A 128 -7.92 7.32 38.07
N ILE A 129 -8.01 7.45 36.72
CA ILE A 129 -9.20 7.11 35.93
C ILE A 129 -8.88 6.01 34.98
N THR A 130 -9.88 5.22 34.64
CA THR A 130 -9.73 4.08 33.70
C THR A 130 -10.43 4.43 32.40
N ILE A 131 -9.70 4.34 31.30
CA ILE A 131 -10.22 4.42 29.93
C ILE A 131 -10.43 2.99 29.44
N ASN A 132 -11.65 2.69 29.04
CA ASN A 132 -12.02 1.40 28.47
C ASN A 132 -12.30 1.55 26.98
N GLY A 133 -12.10 0.47 26.22
CA GLY A 133 -12.50 0.48 24.83
C GLY A 133 -12.33 -0.85 24.13
N THR A 134 -12.65 -0.83 22.84
CA THR A 134 -12.53 -1.98 21.95
C THR A 134 -12.00 -1.53 20.63
N LEU A 135 -11.02 -2.23 20.08
CA LEU A 135 -10.53 -2.11 18.72
C LEU A 135 -11.18 -3.18 17.85
N ILE A 136 -11.84 -2.80 16.79
CA ILE A 136 -12.60 -3.70 15.91
C ILE A 136 -12.23 -3.50 14.42
N ASP A 137 -12.43 -4.56 13.64
CA ASP A 137 -12.38 -4.54 12.18
C ASP A 137 -13.73 -4.08 11.56
N THR A 138 -13.79 -4.03 10.22
CA THR A 138 -14.99 -3.63 9.47
C THR A 138 -16.19 -4.58 9.64
N LYS A 139 -15.95 -5.80 10.18
CA LYS A 139 -16.99 -6.81 10.47
C LYS A 139 -17.40 -6.84 11.94
N ASN A 140 -16.91 -5.88 12.74
CA ASN A 140 -17.06 -5.80 14.20
C ASN A 140 -16.39 -6.95 14.97
N ASN A 141 -15.38 -7.61 14.40
CA ASN A 141 -14.56 -8.55 15.15
C ASN A 141 -13.50 -7.79 15.95
N GLY A 142 -13.26 -8.22 17.19
CA GLY A 142 -12.20 -7.66 18.03
C GLY A 142 -10.80 -7.98 17.49
N ILE A 143 -9.91 -6.98 17.47
CA ILE A 143 -8.51 -7.16 17.07
C ILE A 143 -7.67 -7.36 18.31
N ALA A 144 -7.14 -8.57 18.47
CA ALA A 144 -6.36 -8.98 19.63
C ALA A 144 -4.88 -8.59 19.55
N ASN A 145 -4.24 -8.47 20.71
CA ASN A 145 -2.79 -8.19 20.85
C ASN A 145 -2.33 -6.92 20.15
N ALA A 146 -3.22 -5.95 19.93
CA ALA A 146 -2.92 -4.66 19.36
C ALA A 146 -2.46 -3.70 20.46
N THR A 147 -1.38 -2.96 20.22
CA THR A 147 -0.93 -1.90 21.13
C THR A 147 -1.80 -0.68 20.95
N ILE A 148 -2.42 -0.21 22.02
CA ILE A 148 -3.21 1.01 22.09
C ILE A 148 -2.42 2.07 22.85
N THR A 149 -2.32 3.27 22.30
CA THR A 149 -1.76 4.44 22.96
C THR A 149 -2.88 5.38 23.38
N VAL A 150 -2.94 5.69 24.67
CA VAL A 150 -3.86 6.68 25.25
C VAL A 150 -3.05 7.92 25.62
N THR A 151 -3.31 9.03 24.93
CA THR A 151 -2.64 10.32 25.20
C THR A 151 -3.57 11.19 26.02
N PHE A 152 -3.11 11.59 27.19
CA PHE A 152 -3.80 12.50 28.12
C PHE A 152 -2.83 13.58 28.60
N GLU A 153 -3.22 14.86 28.48
CA GLU A 153 -2.39 16.01 28.85
C GLU A 153 -0.96 15.98 28.30
N GLY A 154 -0.80 15.48 27.05
CA GLY A 154 0.50 15.36 26.37
C GLY A 154 1.37 14.21 26.84
N LYS A 155 0.88 13.34 27.72
CA LYS A 155 1.55 12.13 28.17
C LYS A 155 0.91 10.90 27.57
N ASP A 156 1.74 9.97 27.06
CA ASP A 156 1.31 8.72 26.49
C ASP A 156 1.33 7.58 27.53
N TYR A 157 0.25 6.82 27.53
CA TYR A 157 0.06 5.58 28.27
C TYR A 157 -0.23 4.48 27.26
N THR A 158 0.33 3.29 27.46
CA THR A 158 0.14 2.17 26.53
C THR A 158 -0.52 0.99 27.19
N THR A 159 -1.38 0.30 26.45
CA THR A 159 -2.00 -0.95 26.85
C THR A 159 -2.13 -1.87 25.65
N THR A 160 -2.61 -3.10 25.83
CA THR A 160 -2.77 -4.09 24.76
C THR A 160 -4.18 -4.66 24.78
N THR A 161 -4.77 -4.86 23.61
CA THR A 161 -6.09 -5.49 23.49
C THR A 161 -6.04 -6.98 23.82
N ASN A 162 -7.09 -7.48 24.46
CA ASN A 162 -7.30 -8.90 24.72
C ASN A 162 -7.85 -9.66 23.48
N GLY A 163 -8.22 -10.94 23.66
CA GLY A 163 -8.77 -11.79 22.59
C GLY A 163 -10.04 -11.26 21.90
N ASP A 164 -10.82 -10.44 22.61
CA ASP A 164 -12.05 -9.83 22.11
C ASP A 164 -11.83 -8.40 21.59
N GLY A 165 -10.56 -7.96 21.45
CA GLY A 165 -10.21 -6.60 21.06
C GLY A 165 -10.39 -5.55 22.14
N LYS A 166 -10.76 -5.93 23.39
CA LYS A 166 -11.00 -4.99 24.49
C LYS A 166 -9.70 -4.61 25.17
N PHE A 167 -9.64 -3.35 25.62
CA PHE A 167 -8.52 -2.81 26.40
C PHE A 167 -9.02 -1.98 27.58
N THR A 168 -8.14 -1.85 28.58
CA THR A 168 -8.28 -0.93 29.70
C THR A 168 -6.95 -0.20 29.85
N CYS A 169 -7.00 1.09 30.20
CA CYS A 169 -5.81 1.90 30.44
C CYS A 169 -6.07 2.84 31.61
N ASP A 170 -5.25 2.75 32.65
CA ASP A 170 -5.30 3.61 33.80
C ASP A 170 -4.42 4.85 33.56
N ILE A 171 -5.00 6.04 33.70
CA ILE A 171 -4.31 7.31 33.55
C ILE A 171 -4.52 8.17 34.80
N MET A 172 -3.54 9.03 35.11
CA MET A 172 -3.63 9.91 36.25
C MET A 172 -4.04 11.31 35.80
N THR A 173 -5.08 11.87 36.42
CA THR A 173 -5.50 13.25 36.20
C THR A 173 -4.58 14.21 36.95
N THR A 174 -4.08 15.26 36.28
CA THR A 174 -3.11 16.21 36.86
C THR A 174 -3.57 17.64 36.85
N THR A 175 -4.56 18.00 36.03
CA THR A 175 -5.11 19.35 35.92
C THR A 175 -6.61 19.39 36.22
N VAL A 176 -7.09 20.58 36.56
CA VAL A 176 -8.51 20.88 36.70
C VAL A 176 -9.01 21.48 35.38
N GLY A 177 -10.08 20.97 34.83
CA GLY A 177 -10.67 21.49 33.59
C GLY A 177 -12.00 20.79 33.28
N ASP A 178 -12.71 21.34 32.31
CA ASP A 178 -13.95 20.75 31.81
C ASP A 178 -13.69 20.18 30.42
N ASN A 179 -14.20 18.96 30.14
CA ASN A 179 -14.08 18.28 28.84
C ASN A 179 -12.63 18.13 28.37
N ILE A 180 -11.74 17.67 29.24
CA ILE A 180 -10.32 17.45 28.88
C ILE A 180 -10.23 16.30 27.86
N PRO A 181 -9.63 16.54 26.69
CA PRO A 181 -9.57 15.52 25.65
C PRO A 181 -8.60 14.39 26.00
N VAL A 182 -9.02 13.17 25.72
CA VAL A 182 -8.19 11.96 25.75
C VAL A 182 -8.17 11.38 24.35
N THR A 183 -6.99 11.26 23.74
CA THR A 183 -6.83 10.63 22.45
C THR A 183 -6.47 9.17 22.63
N VAL A 184 -7.23 8.28 22.02
CA VAL A 184 -6.97 6.84 21.98
C VAL A 184 -6.58 6.48 20.56
N ARG A 185 -5.43 5.84 20.37
CA ARG A 185 -4.84 5.57 19.06
C ARG A 185 -4.34 4.14 18.93
N TYR A 186 -4.57 3.58 17.76
CA TYR A 186 -3.94 2.38 17.23
C TYR A 186 -3.13 2.75 15.98
N ASP A 187 -1.86 2.39 15.92
CA ASP A 187 -0.96 2.78 14.81
C ASP A 187 -1.07 1.88 13.58
N GLY A 188 -1.89 0.82 13.64
CA GLY A 188 -1.99 -0.15 12.56
C GLY A 188 -0.83 -1.16 12.56
N ASN A 189 -0.88 -2.05 11.57
CA ASN A 189 0.18 -3.01 11.26
C ASN A 189 0.14 -3.38 9.76
N ASP A 190 0.76 -4.49 9.36
CA ASP A 190 0.75 -4.96 7.96
C ASP A 190 -0.63 -5.46 7.48
N THR A 191 -1.57 -5.71 8.37
CA THR A 191 -2.92 -6.23 8.07
C THR A 191 -4.00 -5.16 8.25
N TYR A 192 -3.84 -4.30 9.25
CA TYR A 192 -4.84 -3.34 9.70
C TYR A 192 -4.36 -1.91 9.55
N MET A 193 -5.26 -1.01 9.15
CA MET A 193 -5.01 0.43 9.11
C MET A 193 -4.97 1.03 10.51
N ALA A 194 -4.31 2.17 10.65
CA ALA A 194 -4.36 2.96 11.89
C ALA A 194 -5.75 3.55 12.11
N SER A 195 -6.11 3.73 13.38
CA SER A 195 -7.35 4.40 13.79
C SER A 195 -7.16 5.19 15.08
N SER A 196 -8.02 6.18 15.28
CA SER A 196 -8.01 6.98 16.50
C SER A 196 -9.41 7.45 16.88
N GLU A 197 -9.63 7.64 18.19
CA GLU A 197 -10.84 8.17 18.80
C GLU A 197 -10.46 9.26 19.80
N ILE A 198 -11.25 10.31 19.90
CA ILE A 198 -11.09 11.36 20.92
C ILE A 198 -12.33 11.36 21.80
N ILE A 199 -12.13 11.12 23.08
CA ILE A 199 -13.17 11.22 24.11
C ILE A 199 -12.86 12.38 25.05
N SER A 200 -13.80 12.76 25.88
CA SER A 200 -13.63 13.81 26.90
C SER A 200 -13.90 13.25 28.30
N VAL A 201 -13.10 13.65 29.24
CA VAL A 201 -13.26 13.33 30.67
C VAL A 201 -13.39 14.60 31.51
#